data_ac8b76e37e9183bab3524c087ebb3186
#
_entry.id   ac8b76e37e9183bab3524c087ebb3186
#
_cell.length_a   1.000
_cell.length_b   1.000
_cell.length_c   1.000
_cell.angle_alpha   90.00
_cell.angle_beta   90.00
_cell.angle_gamma   90.00
#
_symmetry.space_group_name_H-M   'P 1'
#
loop_
_entity.id
_entity.type
_entity.pdbx_description
1 polymer ?
#
loop_
_entity_poly.entity_id
_entity_poly.type
_entity_poly.pdbx_seq_one_letter_code
_entity_poly.pdbx_strand_id
1 'polypeptide(L)'
;MNKIINIDTDIVIVGSGIAGLYSALNIPEKYSITIVTKKALEDSNSALAQGGICVSKGEYDIKPYIEDTLKAGKYENDIDAVTALVNESKENVDKLIEYGVDFDKQHGELCYTKEAAHSTNRILHVKDETGKYIM
;
A
#
# COMPACT_ATOMS: atom_id res chain seq x y z
N MET A 1 9.72 -38.82 11.08
CA MET A 1 10.09 -38.56 9.69
C MET A 1 9.37 -37.30 9.24
N ASN A 2 10.11 -36.28 8.84
CA ASN A 2 9.47 -35.07 8.28
C ASN A 2 8.93 -35.42 6.88
N LYS A 3 7.64 -35.23 6.68
CA LYS A 3 6.99 -35.42 5.37
C LYS A 3 7.43 -34.28 4.45
N ILE A 4 8.09 -34.60 3.34
CA ILE A 4 8.40 -33.65 2.28
C ILE A 4 7.15 -33.47 1.44
N ILE A 5 6.73 -32.24 1.23
CA ILE A 5 5.64 -31.86 0.35
C ILE A 5 6.24 -31.10 -0.84
N ASN A 6 6.02 -31.59 -2.03
CA ASN A 6 6.40 -30.90 -3.26
C ASN A 6 5.18 -30.17 -3.81
N ILE A 7 5.34 -28.89 -4.16
CA ILE A 7 4.31 -28.05 -4.76
C ILE A 7 4.89 -27.49 -6.05
N ASP A 8 4.23 -27.77 -7.19
CA ASP A 8 4.57 -27.19 -8.48
C ASP A 8 3.79 -25.89 -8.66
N THR A 9 4.48 -24.81 -8.97
CA THR A 9 3.89 -23.48 -9.14
C THR A 9 4.73 -22.66 -10.11
N ASP A 10 4.10 -21.76 -10.88
CA ASP A 10 4.80 -20.88 -11.81
C ASP A 10 5.58 -19.79 -11.08
N ILE A 11 5.01 -19.28 -9.98
CA ILE A 11 5.57 -18.14 -9.23
C ILE A 11 5.52 -18.41 -7.73
N VAL A 12 6.64 -18.16 -7.07
CA VAL A 12 6.72 -18.19 -5.60
C VAL A 12 6.94 -16.77 -5.08
N ILE A 13 6.04 -16.33 -4.20
CA ILE A 13 6.17 -15.05 -3.48
C ILE A 13 6.55 -15.34 -2.04
N VAL A 14 7.67 -14.76 -1.60
CA VAL A 14 8.15 -14.92 -0.24
C VAL A 14 7.78 -13.70 0.59
N GLY A 15 6.86 -13.89 1.53
CA GLY A 15 6.34 -12.86 2.41
C GLY A 15 4.89 -12.49 2.08
N SER A 16 4.08 -12.35 3.14
CA SER A 16 2.66 -12.01 3.07
C SER A 16 2.36 -10.55 3.48
N GLY A 17 3.35 -9.68 3.48
CA GLY A 17 3.11 -8.24 3.64
C GLY A 17 2.43 -7.64 2.40
N ILE A 18 2.02 -6.37 2.49
CA ILE A 18 1.29 -5.68 1.40
C ILE A 18 1.98 -5.82 0.04
N ALA A 19 3.29 -5.73 -0.03
CA ALA A 19 4.02 -5.86 -1.30
C ALA A 19 3.84 -7.25 -1.94
N GLY A 20 3.90 -8.31 -1.13
CA GLY A 20 3.71 -9.69 -1.62
C GLY A 20 2.27 -9.94 -2.08
N LEU A 21 1.29 -9.52 -1.29
CA LEU A 21 -0.12 -9.70 -1.62
C LEU A 21 -0.54 -8.85 -2.82
N TYR A 22 -0.12 -7.59 -2.85
CA TYR A 22 -0.42 -6.71 -3.99
C TYR A 22 0.23 -7.21 -5.29
N SER A 23 1.45 -7.74 -5.21
CA SER A 23 2.09 -8.40 -6.36
C SER A 23 1.28 -9.60 -6.84
N ALA A 24 0.80 -10.45 -5.92
CA ALA A 24 -0.01 -11.61 -6.27
C ALA A 24 -1.30 -11.22 -7.00
N LEU A 25 -1.98 -10.18 -6.52
CA LEU A 25 -3.23 -9.68 -7.11
C LEU A 25 -3.04 -9.07 -8.52
N ASN A 26 -1.82 -8.64 -8.85
CA ASN A 26 -1.50 -8.06 -10.17
C ASN A 26 -0.85 -9.05 -11.15
N ILE A 27 -0.66 -10.31 -10.74
CA ILE A 27 -0.19 -11.36 -11.65
C ILE A 27 -1.38 -11.91 -12.44
N PRO A 28 -1.25 -12.09 -13.78
CA PRO A 28 -2.33 -12.65 -14.58
C PRO A 28 -2.79 -14.03 -14.10
N GLU A 29 -4.10 -14.26 -14.06
CA GLU A 29 -4.74 -15.48 -13.52
C GLU A 29 -4.27 -16.81 -14.18
N LYS A 30 -3.63 -16.73 -15.33
CA LYS A 30 -3.07 -17.92 -16.02
C LYS A 30 -1.88 -18.55 -15.29
N TYR A 31 -1.28 -17.85 -14.33
CA TYR A 31 -0.15 -18.34 -13.55
C TYR A 31 -0.60 -18.83 -12.17
N SER A 32 -0.12 -20.02 -11.80
CA SER A 32 -0.26 -20.53 -10.44
C SER A 32 0.73 -19.82 -9.51
N ILE A 33 0.23 -19.36 -8.35
CA ILE A 33 1.03 -18.61 -7.39
C ILE A 33 1.04 -19.35 -6.05
N THR A 34 2.22 -19.49 -5.47
CA THR A 34 2.38 -19.94 -4.09
C THR A 34 2.98 -18.83 -3.24
N ILE A 35 2.28 -18.42 -2.19
CA ILE A 35 2.81 -17.46 -1.21
C ILE A 35 3.36 -18.24 -0.03
N VAL A 36 4.64 -18.01 0.29
CA VAL A 36 5.32 -18.62 1.44
C VAL A 36 5.48 -17.56 2.51
N THR A 37 4.93 -17.81 3.67
CA THR A 37 5.00 -16.89 4.81
C THR A 37 5.47 -17.61 6.07
N LYS A 38 6.08 -16.86 6.98
CA LYS A 38 6.64 -17.38 8.24
C LYS A 38 5.57 -17.67 9.28
N LYS A 39 4.43 -16.95 9.20
CA LYS A 39 3.31 -17.01 10.15
C LYS A 39 1.98 -16.96 9.38
N ALA A 40 0.86 -16.69 10.07
CA ALA A 40 -0.42 -16.42 9.42
C ALA A 40 -0.35 -15.18 8.51
N LEU A 41 -1.23 -15.05 7.54
CA LEU A 41 -1.22 -13.95 6.57
C LEU A 41 -1.33 -12.58 7.25
N GLU A 42 -2.14 -12.50 8.28
CA GLU A 42 -2.39 -11.29 9.07
C GLU A 42 -1.25 -10.94 10.04
N ASP A 43 -0.32 -11.85 10.26
CA ASP A 43 0.84 -11.64 11.13
C ASP A 43 1.97 -10.90 10.39
N SER A 44 1.72 -9.70 9.93
CA SER A 44 2.69 -8.88 9.21
C SER A 44 2.81 -7.47 9.78
N ASN A 45 3.97 -6.82 9.57
CA ASN A 45 4.12 -5.41 9.93
C ASN A 45 3.16 -4.51 9.15
N SER A 46 2.74 -4.92 7.96
CA SER A 46 1.73 -4.20 7.18
C SER A 46 0.38 -4.18 7.88
N ALA A 47 -0.04 -5.30 8.49
CA ALA A 47 -1.28 -5.38 9.25
C ALA A 47 -1.25 -4.51 10.53
N LEU A 48 -0.07 -4.24 11.07
CA LEU A 48 0.12 -3.40 12.27
C LEU A 48 0.21 -1.91 11.96
N ALA A 49 0.21 -1.51 10.69
CA ALA A 49 0.32 -0.10 10.30
C ALA A 49 -0.96 0.67 10.65
N GLN A 50 -0.83 1.80 11.34
CA GLN A 50 -1.94 2.59 11.88
C GLN A 50 -2.21 3.86 11.07
N GLY A 51 -1.17 4.60 10.71
CA GLY A 51 -1.24 6.00 10.28
C GLY A 51 -2.02 6.30 8.99
N GLY A 52 -2.21 5.33 8.11
CA GLY A 52 -2.91 5.54 6.84
C GLY A 52 -2.01 5.48 5.61
N ILE A 53 -2.58 5.79 4.46
CA ILE A 53 -1.90 5.79 3.17
C ILE A 53 -2.02 7.18 2.50
N CYS A 54 -0.89 7.69 2.02
CA CYS A 54 -0.86 8.97 1.32
C CYS A 54 -1.29 8.78 -0.14
N VAL A 55 -2.10 9.72 -0.64
CA VAL A 55 -2.57 9.73 -2.01
C VAL A 55 -2.60 11.14 -2.59
N SER A 56 -2.20 11.30 -3.84
CA SER A 56 -2.38 12.57 -4.56
C SER A 56 -3.86 12.84 -4.81
N LYS A 57 -4.30 14.07 -4.53
CA LYS A 57 -5.69 14.50 -4.77
C LYS A 57 -5.93 15.04 -6.19
N GLY A 58 -4.94 14.92 -7.06
CA GLY A 58 -4.99 15.38 -8.43
C GLY A 58 -3.69 16.07 -8.84
N GLU A 59 -3.62 16.54 -10.08
CA GLU A 59 -2.42 17.14 -10.68
C GLU A 59 -1.83 18.30 -9.86
N TYR A 60 -2.69 19.12 -9.24
CA TYR A 60 -2.27 20.24 -8.42
C TYR A 60 -1.52 19.82 -7.15
N ASP A 61 -1.72 18.59 -6.67
CA ASP A 61 -1.10 18.06 -5.45
C ASP A 61 0.19 17.25 -5.71
N ILE A 62 0.48 16.88 -6.95
CA ILE A 62 1.65 16.06 -7.31
C ILE A 62 2.96 16.75 -6.90
N LYS A 63 3.18 17.99 -7.34
CA LYS A 63 4.42 18.72 -7.03
C LYS A 63 4.59 18.98 -5.52
N PRO A 64 3.56 19.48 -4.79
CA PRO A 64 3.64 19.59 -3.33
C PRO A 64 3.91 18.26 -2.63
N TYR A 65 3.33 17.15 -3.10
CA TYR A 65 3.54 15.84 -2.48
C TYR A 65 4.98 15.34 -2.70
N ILE A 66 5.53 15.49 -3.91
CA ILE A 66 6.94 15.17 -4.19
C ILE A 66 7.85 15.99 -3.27
N GLU A 67 7.64 17.31 -3.18
CA GLU A 67 8.46 18.20 -2.36
C GLU A 67 8.38 17.85 -0.86
N ASP A 68 7.19 17.59 -0.33
CA ASP A 68 6.99 17.14 1.05
C ASP A 68 7.76 15.85 1.33
N THR A 69 7.74 14.89 0.40
CA THR A 69 8.42 13.60 0.52
C THR A 69 9.94 13.77 0.50
N LEU A 70 10.46 14.57 -0.46
CA LEU A 70 11.90 14.85 -0.56
C LEU A 70 12.41 15.56 0.70
N LYS A 71 11.67 16.56 1.19
CA LYS A 71 12.01 17.31 2.40
C LYS A 71 11.99 16.41 3.64
N ALA A 72 11.00 15.53 3.79
CA ALA A 72 10.93 14.57 4.89
C ALA A 72 12.13 13.62 4.88
N GLY A 73 12.59 13.19 3.72
CA GLY A 73 13.78 12.38 3.51
C GLY A 73 15.09 13.19 3.47
N LYS A 74 15.07 14.49 3.81
CA LYS A 74 16.23 15.39 3.77
C LYS A 74 16.94 15.43 2.41
N TYR A 75 16.18 15.22 1.34
CA TYR A 75 16.66 15.16 -0.05
C TYR A 75 17.66 14.04 -0.34
N GLU A 76 17.72 13.00 0.49
CA GLU A 76 18.51 11.79 0.27
C GLU A 76 17.71 10.72 -0.54
N ASN A 77 16.46 11.03 -0.89
CA ASN A 77 15.57 10.14 -1.66
C ASN A 77 16.01 10.04 -3.12
N ASP A 78 15.75 8.89 -3.72
CA ASP A 78 15.74 8.73 -5.17
C ASP A 78 14.53 9.49 -5.75
N ILE A 79 14.80 10.53 -6.54
CA ILE A 79 13.74 11.40 -7.10
C ILE A 79 12.82 10.66 -8.07
N ASP A 80 13.34 9.71 -8.83
CA ASP A 80 12.56 8.94 -9.81
C ASP A 80 11.61 7.99 -9.07
N ALA A 81 12.07 7.35 -8.00
CA ALA A 81 11.24 6.50 -7.15
C ALA A 81 10.14 7.32 -6.46
N VAL A 82 10.45 8.50 -5.92
CA VAL A 82 9.44 9.40 -5.30
C VAL A 82 8.42 9.85 -6.35
N THR A 83 8.88 10.20 -7.54
CA THR A 83 7.99 10.66 -8.62
C THR A 83 7.05 9.55 -9.07
N ALA A 84 7.54 8.32 -9.24
CA ALA A 84 6.72 7.16 -9.58
C ALA A 84 5.66 6.90 -8.49
N LEU A 85 6.09 6.84 -7.21
CA LEU A 85 5.19 6.62 -6.07
C LEU A 85 4.05 7.65 -6.04
N VAL A 86 4.37 8.93 -6.22
CA VAL A 86 3.36 10.00 -6.14
C VAL A 86 2.40 9.96 -7.33
N ASN A 87 2.92 9.77 -8.55
CA ASN A 87 2.09 9.73 -9.77
C ASN A 87 1.13 8.54 -9.77
N GLU A 88 1.58 7.38 -9.27
CA GLU A 88 0.78 6.15 -9.25
C GLU A 88 -0.14 6.05 -8.03
N SER A 89 0.03 6.93 -7.02
CA SER A 89 -0.66 6.84 -5.73
C SER A 89 -2.19 6.81 -5.87
N LYS A 90 -2.76 7.64 -6.76
CA LYS A 90 -4.20 7.74 -6.96
C LYS A 90 -4.77 6.44 -7.54
N GLU A 91 -4.17 5.93 -8.61
CA GLU A 91 -4.60 4.69 -9.27
C GLU A 91 -4.53 3.50 -8.31
N ASN A 92 -3.44 3.40 -7.53
CA ASN A 92 -3.25 2.30 -6.59
C ASN A 92 -4.25 2.36 -5.42
N VAL A 93 -4.58 3.56 -4.93
CA VAL A 93 -5.62 3.71 -3.90
C VAL A 93 -7.01 3.38 -4.45
N ASP A 94 -7.33 3.78 -5.68
CA ASP A 94 -8.59 3.42 -6.33
C ASP A 94 -8.72 1.88 -6.45
N LYS A 95 -7.65 1.16 -6.80
CA LYS A 95 -7.62 -0.31 -6.81
C LYS A 95 -7.85 -0.91 -5.42
N LEU A 96 -7.28 -0.32 -4.36
CA LEU A 96 -7.56 -0.78 -2.99
C LEU A 96 -9.04 -0.66 -2.64
N ILE A 97 -9.69 0.44 -3.06
CA ILE A 97 -11.13 0.62 -2.89
C ILE A 97 -11.92 -0.43 -3.68
N GLU A 98 -11.52 -0.72 -4.92
CA GLU A 98 -12.11 -1.80 -5.73
C GLU A 98 -11.96 -3.18 -5.09
N TYR A 99 -10.84 -3.44 -4.40
CA TYR A 99 -10.61 -4.65 -3.61
C TYR A 99 -11.41 -4.69 -2.30
N GLY A 100 -12.12 -3.61 -1.96
CA GLY A 100 -13.03 -3.57 -0.82
C GLY A 100 -12.53 -2.80 0.39
N VAL A 101 -11.43 -2.07 0.30
CA VAL A 101 -10.98 -1.20 1.39
C VAL A 101 -11.95 -0.02 1.53
N ASP A 102 -12.64 0.07 2.65
CA ASP A 102 -13.60 1.15 2.95
C ASP A 102 -12.92 2.21 3.84
N PHE A 103 -12.22 3.14 3.21
CA PHE A 103 -11.60 4.26 3.90
C PHE A 103 -12.65 5.16 4.56
N ASP A 104 -12.28 5.82 5.64
CA ASP A 104 -13.15 6.72 6.39
C ASP A 104 -13.71 7.82 5.50
N LYS A 105 -14.99 8.13 5.70
CA LYS A 105 -15.74 9.11 4.93
C LYS A 105 -16.39 10.15 5.83
N GLN A 106 -16.47 11.36 5.36
CA GLN A 106 -17.27 12.42 5.99
C GLN A 106 -18.26 12.97 4.97
N HIS A 107 -19.53 12.96 5.32
CA HIS A 107 -20.63 13.36 4.41
C HIS A 107 -20.67 12.60 3.08
N GLY A 108 -20.21 11.34 3.07
CA GLY A 108 -20.18 10.50 1.87
C GLY A 108 -18.92 10.63 1.01
N GLU A 109 -18.02 11.57 1.33
CA GLU A 109 -16.75 11.78 0.64
C GLU A 109 -15.58 11.26 1.47
N LEU A 110 -14.50 10.84 0.80
CA LEU A 110 -13.26 10.36 1.45
C LEU A 110 -12.71 11.43 2.40
N CYS A 111 -12.40 11.01 3.63
CA CYS A 111 -11.87 11.90 4.66
C CYS A 111 -10.35 11.90 4.61
N TYR A 112 -9.76 13.06 4.34
CA TYR A 112 -8.31 13.22 4.26
C TYR A 112 -7.77 13.92 5.51
N THR A 113 -6.72 13.36 6.07
CA THR A 113 -5.94 13.93 7.17
C THR A 113 -4.53 14.29 6.73
N LYS A 114 -3.75 14.89 7.60
CA LYS A 114 -2.33 15.14 7.40
C LYS A 114 -1.55 14.95 8.69
N GLU A 115 -0.28 14.63 8.53
CA GLU A 115 0.72 14.66 9.60
C GLU A 115 1.76 15.76 9.37
N ALA A 116 2.69 15.91 10.29
CA ALA A 116 3.62 17.06 10.36
C ALA A 116 4.43 17.32 9.07
N ALA A 117 4.77 16.27 8.33
CA ALA A 117 5.56 16.40 7.09
C ALA A 117 4.74 16.85 5.87
N HIS A 118 3.40 16.86 5.95
CA HIS A 118 2.56 17.17 4.81
C HIS A 118 2.15 18.63 4.74
N SER A 119 2.24 19.25 3.57
CA SER A 119 1.74 20.60 3.30
C SER A 119 0.19 20.64 3.18
N THR A 120 -0.42 19.53 2.75
CA THR A 120 -1.88 19.40 2.59
C THR A 120 -2.40 18.11 3.21
N ASN A 121 -3.74 18.02 3.40
CA ASN A 121 -4.39 16.78 3.81
C ASN A 121 -4.40 15.81 2.63
N ARG A 122 -3.67 14.68 2.72
CA ARG A 122 -3.60 13.65 1.67
C ARG A 122 -3.54 12.23 2.20
N ILE A 123 -3.77 12.02 3.48
CA ILE A 123 -3.73 10.71 4.11
C ILE A 123 -5.16 10.16 4.20
N LEU A 124 -5.39 9.00 3.61
CA LEU A 124 -6.59 8.20 3.82
C LEU A 124 -6.32 7.17 4.91
N HIS A 125 -7.31 6.92 5.74
CA HIS A 125 -7.20 5.96 6.83
C HIS A 125 -8.50 5.19 7.03
N VAL A 126 -8.42 4.06 7.71
CA VAL A 126 -9.56 3.31 8.24
C VAL A 126 -9.39 3.29 9.75
N LYS A 127 -10.09 4.19 10.45
CA LYS A 127 -9.94 4.39 11.90
C LYS A 127 -8.46 4.51 12.27
N ASP A 128 -7.97 3.69 13.21
CA ASP A 128 -6.58 3.61 13.66
C ASP A 128 -5.95 2.24 13.31
N GLU A 129 -6.50 1.55 12.32
CA GLU A 129 -6.10 0.19 11.94
C GLU A 129 -5.95 0.03 10.41
N THR A 130 -5.51 1.08 9.70
CA THR A 130 -5.48 1.12 8.23
C THR A 130 -4.79 -0.09 7.61
N GLY A 131 -3.65 -0.50 8.15
CA GLY A 131 -2.92 -1.66 7.66
C GLY A 131 -3.72 -2.96 7.71
N LYS A 132 -4.48 -3.17 8.78
CA LYS A 132 -5.33 -4.35 8.96
C LYS A 132 -6.44 -4.43 7.92
N TYR A 133 -6.98 -3.29 7.48
CA TYR A 133 -8.05 -3.23 6.48
C TYR A 133 -7.53 -3.29 5.05
N ILE A 134 -6.25 -2.97 4.82
CA ILE A 134 -5.60 -3.12 3.52
C ILE A 134 -5.10 -4.56 3.29
N MET A 135 -4.78 -5.28 4.37
CA MET A 135 -4.31 -6.68 4.35
C MET A 135 -5.45 -7.67 4.26
#